data_24902fc6820afb43197ff6482b7fb1b3
#
_entry.id   24902fc6820afb43197ff6482b7fb1b3
#
_cell.length_a   1.000
_cell.length_b   1.000
_cell.length_c   1.000
_cell.angle_alpha   90.00
_cell.angle_beta   90.00
_cell.angle_gamma   90.00
#
_symmetry.space_group_name_H-M   'P 1'
#
loop_
_entity.id
_entity.type
_entity.pdbx_description
1 polymer ?
#
loop_
_entity_poly.entity_id
_entity_poly.type
_entity_poly.pdbx_seq_one_letter_code
_entity_poly.pdbx_strand_id
1 'polypeptide(L)'
;MASVFGSDNKKVWVFITEPNWERPYEDKLEYVERIRFCKSQYSVRMDKFILLFNKIDRIGDTTEENAMQACSNEYEGLFNAFRNHSPLASLFGPKYLFKFVRFTTGTYGVPQPGIPAHYTPSRDNYPAALWNAIIESIKG
;
A
#
# COMPACT_ATOMS: atom_id res chain seq x y z
N MET A 1 -1.35 -21.42 -10.61
CA MET A 1 -0.99 -20.09 -10.05
C MET A 1 0.46 -19.68 -10.30
N ALA A 2 1.39 -20.59 -10.31
CA ALA A 2 2.80 -20.29 -10.61
C ALA A 2 3.02 -19.55 -11.94
N SER A 3 2.18 -19.78 -12.95
CA SER A 3 2.31 -19.18 -14.28
C SER A 3 2.06 -17.67 -14.34
N VAL A 4 1.24 -17.10 -13.43
CA VAL A 4 0.97 -15.66 -13.42
C VAL A 4 2.13 -14.88 -12.82
N PHE A 5 2.67 -15.35 -11.70
CA PHE A 5 3.80 -14.69 -11.04
C PHE A 5 5.09 -14.79 -11.85
N GLY A 6 5.32 -15.91 -12.53
CA GLY A 6 6.52 -16.14 -13.35
C GLY A 6 6.39 -15.67 -14.80
N SER A 7 5.29 -15.01 -15.19
CA SER A 7 5.14 -14.53 -16.56
C SER A 7 5.98 -13.27 -16.82
N ASP A 8 6.48 -13.15 -18.06
CA ASP A 8 7.20 -11.96 -18.53
C ASP A 8 6.27 -10.78 -18.86
N ASN A 9 4.97 -10.98 -18.72
CA ASN A 9 3.99 -9.92 -18.92
C ASN A 9 4.10 -8.85 -17.83
N LYS A 10 3.89 -7.60 -18.23
CA LYS A 10 3.79 -6.47 -17.30
C LYS A 10 2.69 -6.71 -16.27
N LYS A 11 3.03 -6.52 -15.00
CA LYS A 11 2.12 -6.66 -13.87
C LYS A 11 1.98 -5.35 -13.10
N VAL A 12 0.84 -5.16 -12.47
CA VAL A 12 0.66 -4.15 -11.42
C VAL A 12 0.50 -4.90 -10.10
N TRP A 13 1.48 -4.71 -9.23
CA TRP A 13 1.50 -5.31 -7.90
C TRP A 13 0.84 -4.37 -6.90
N VAL A 14 -0.13 -4.87 -6.16
CA VAL A 14 -0.76 -4.13 -5.07
C VAL A 14 -0.41 -4.82 -3.75
N PHE A 15 0.44 -4.18 -2.96
CA PHE A 15 0.78 -4.65 -1.61
C PHE A 15 -0.09 -3.93 -0.60
N ILE A 16 -0.82 -4.69 0.20
CA ILE A 16 -1.80 -4.15 1.15
C ILE A 16 -1.15 -4.10 2.54
N THR A 17 -1.19 -2.93 3.13
CA THR A 17 -0.75 -2.65 4.50
C THR A 17 -1.88 -1.99 5.27
N GLU A 18 -1.79 -1.96 6.59
CA GLU A 18 -2.79 -1.29 7.43
C GLU A 18 -2.14 -0.67 8.68
N PRO A 19 -2.66 0.45 9.20
CA PRO A 19 -2.19 1.02 10.45
C PRO A 19 -2.62 0.17 11.65
N ASN A 20 -1.83 0.22 12.71
CA ASN A 20 -2.12 -0.48 13.96
C ASN A 20 -2.42 -1.97 13.75
N TRP A 21 -1.64 -2.61 12.91
CA TRP A 21 -1.76 -4.04 12.70
C TRP A 21 -1.36 -4.78 13.98
N GLU A 22 -2.36 -5.38 14.62
CA GLU A 22 -2.22 -6.08 15.90
C GLU A 22 -1.51 -7.42 15.74
N ARG A 23 -0.24 -7.36 15.39
CA ARG A 23 0.62 -8.53 15.22
C ARG A 23 1.99 -8.27 15.87
N PRO A 24 2.68 -9.33 16.29
CA PRO A 24 4.06 -9.20 16.76
C PRO A 24 4.95 -8.50 15.73
N TYR A 25 5.97 -7.82 16.21
CA TYR A 25 6.93 -7.12 15.36
C TYR A 25 7.58 -8.04 14.32
N GLU A 26 7.86 -9.28 14.72
CA GLU A 26 8.46 -10.32 13.87
C GLU A 26 7.55 -10.64 12.66
N ASP A 27 6.23 -10.69 12.86
CA ASP A 27 5.27 -10.94 11.77
C ASP A 27 5.30 -9.81 10.73
N LYS A 28 5.48 -8.57 11.19
CA LYS A 28 5.60 -7.40 10.30
C LYS A 28 6.90 -7.44 9.51
N LEU A 29 8.00 -7.81 10.13
CA LEU A 29 9.27 -8.01 9.43
C LEU A 29 9.18 -9.14 8.41
N GLU A 30 8.57 -10.26 8.76
CA GLU A 30 8.35 -11.37 7.83
C GLU A 30 7.49 -10.93 6.64
N TYR A 31 6.46 -10.13 6.87
CA TYR A 31 5.64 -9.59 5.80
C TYR A 31 6.45 -8.71 4.83
N VAL A 32 7.30 -7.84 5.36
CA VAL A 32 8.20 -7.01 4.55
C VAL A 32 9.18 -7.87 3.75
N GLU A 33 9.75 -8.91 4.35
CA GLU A 33 10.65 -9.82 3.66
C GLU A 33 9.95 -10.62 2.56
N ARG A 34 8.69 -11.01 2.76
CA ARG A 34 7.88 -11.65 1.72
C ARG A 34 7.63 -10.71 0.54
N ILE A 35 7.36 -9.44 0.79
CA ILE A 35 7.23 -8.42 -0.26
C ILE A 35 8.53 -8.27 -1.03
N ARG A 36 9.67 -8.17 -0.35
CA ARG A 36 11.00 -8.12 -0.98
C ARG A 36 11.26 -9.34 -1.85
N PHE A 37 10.94 -10.51 -1.34
CA PHE A 37 11.08 -11.77 -2.06
C PHE A 37 10.22 -11.78 -3.33
N CYS A 38 8.93 -11.45 -3.22
CA CYS A 38 8.03 -11.38 -4.38
C CYS A 38 8.57 -10.42 -5.44
N LYS A 39 9.00 -9.23 -5.01
CA LYS A 39 9.57 -8.24 -5.92
C LYS A 39 10.82 -8.77 -6.62
N SER A 40 11.75 -9.38 -5.90
CA SER A 40 13.02 -9.85 -6.47
C SER A 40 12.86 -11.06 -7.36
N GLN A 41 11.95 -11.98 -7.05
CA GLN A 41 11.81 -13.24 -7.76
C GLN A 41 10.82 -13.18 -8.94
N TYR A 42 9.79 -12.38 -8.83
CA TYR A 42 8.66 -12.42 -9.76
C TYR A 42 8.41 -11.12 -10.52
N SER A 43 9.04 -10.00 -10.12
CA SER A 43 8.85 -8.77 -10.87
C SER A 43 9.77 -8.70 -12.09
N VAL A 44 9.25 -8.07 -13.14
CA VAL A 44 10.02 -7.74 -14.34
C VAL A 44 10.18 -6.23 -14.45
N ARG A 45 11.11 -5.77 -15.31
CA ARG A 45 11.47 -4.35 -15.40
C ARG A 45 10.28 -3.39 -15.61
N MET A 46 9.24 -3.87 -16.31
CA MET A 46 8.07 -3.04 -16.64
C MET A 46 6.98 -3.05 -15.56
N ASP A 47 7.14 -3.86 -14.54
CA ASP A 47 6.15 -3.97 -13.46
C ASP A 47 6.02 -2.64 -12.70
N LYS A 48 4.81 -2.38 -12.23
CA LYS A 48 4.48 -1.23 -11.40
C LYS A 48 4.01 -1.69 -10.03
N PHE A 49 4.27 -0.86 -9.04
CA PHE A 49 3.97 -1.18 -7.65
C PHE A 49 3.04 -0.13 -7.06
N ILE A 50 2.02 -0.59 -6.36
CA ILE A 50 1.12 0.22 -5.55
C ILE A 50 1.23 -0.27 -4.12
N LEU A 51 1.50 0.65 -3.20
CA LEU A 51 1.44 0.40 -1.78
C LEU A 51 0.11 0.95 -1.26
N LEU A 52 -0.81 0.05 -0.96
CA LEU A 52 -2.13 0.37 -0.45
C LEU A 52 -2.12 0.36 1.08
N PHE A 53 -2.34 1.52 1.68
CA PHE A 53 -2.48 1.66 3.12
C PHE A 53 -3.97 1.71 3.47
N ASN A 54 -4.50 0.54 3.81
CA ASN A 54 -5.91 0.29 4.05
C ASN A 54 -6.31 0.69 5.48
N LYS A 55 -7.61 0.85 5.73
CA LYS A 55 -8.16 1.16 7.06
C LYS A 55 -7.57 2.42 7.68
N ILE A 56 -7.36 3.46 6.89
CA ILE A 56 -6.83 4.74 7.38
C ILE A 56 -7.76 5.45 8.36
N ASP A 57 -9.03 5.08 8.41
CA ASP A 57 -9.98 5.50 9.44
C ASP A 57 -9.46 5.22 10.87
N ARG A 58 -8.62 4.20 11.04
CA ARG A 58 -7.98 3.89 12.33
C ARG A 58 -6.98 4.94 12.82
N ILE A 59 -6.47 5.78 11.93
CA ILE A 59 -5.55 6.88 12.24
C ILE A 59 -6.14 8.26 11.97
N GLY A 60 -7.48 8.34 11.81
CA GLY A 60 -8.20 9.61 11.77
C GLY A 60 -8.19 10.31 10.42
N ASP A 61 -8.27 9.60 9.30
CA ASP A 61 -8.39 10.19 7.95
C ASP A 61 -7.38 11.31 7.68
N THR A 62 -6.14 10.98 7.85
CA THR A 62 -5.01 11.91 7.82
C THR A 62 -4.53 12.22 6.40
N THR A 63 -3.64 13.20 6.29
CA THR A 63 -2.98 13.57 5.01
C THR A 63 -2.17 12.41 4.44
N GLU A 64 -1.86 12.47 3.15
CA GLU A 64 -1.01 11.46 2.50
C GLU A 64 0.38 11.39 3.16
N GLU A 65 0.98 12.51 3.50
CA GLU A 65 2.28 12.55 4.16
C GLU A 65 2.27 11.85 5.52
N ASN A 66 1.26 12.13 6.35
CA ASN A 66 1.10 11.49 7.64
C ASN A 66 0.81 10.00 7.50
N ALA A 67 0.00 9.61 6.52
CA ALA A 67 -0.27 8.20 6.22
C ALA A 67 0.99 7.47 5.76
N MET A 68 1.81 8.08 4.91
CA MET A 68 3.10 7.52 4.49
C MET A 68 4.05 7.36 5.69
N GLN A 69 4.12 8.35 6.57
CA GLN A 69 4.94 8.26 7.77
C GLN A 69 4.46 7.15 8.70
N ALA A 70 3.16 7.03 8.92
CA ALA A 70 2.57 5.96 9.73
C ALA A 70 2.86 4.58 9.13
N CYS A 71 2.71 4.42 7.82
CA CYS A 71 3.02 3.17 7.12
C CYS A 71 4.51 2.81 7.23
N SER A 72 5.39 3.77 7.04
CA SER A 72 6.84 3.57 7.16
C SER A 72 7.26 3.17 8.58
N ASN A 73 6.62 3.74 9.60
CA ASN A 73 6.87 3.39 11.00
C ASN A 73 6.33 2.00 11.36
N GLU A 74 5.17 1.64 10.83
CA GLU A 74 4.53 0.35 11.09
C GLU A 74 5.28 -0.82 10.43
N TYR A 75 5.79 -0.61 9.22
CA TYR A 75 6.46 -1.63 8.42
C TYR A 75 7.91 -1.23 8.14
N GLU A 76 8.77 -1.45 9.12
CA GLU A 76 10.19 -1.10 9.03
C GLU A 76 10.84 -1.74 7.80
N GLY A 77 11.56 -0.92 7.04
CA GLY A 77 12.28 -1.37 5.85
C GLY A 77 11.43 -1.53 4.58
N LEU A 78 10.09 -1.41 4.66
CA LEU A 78 9.24 -1.59 3.50
C LEU A 78 9.54 -0.57 2.41
N PHE A 79 9.63 0.71 2.73
CA PHE A 79 9.91 1.75 1.75
C PHE A 79 11.28 1.59 1.10
N ASN A 80 12.28 1.16 1.86
CA ASN A 80 13.61 0.90 1.32
C ASN A 80 13.65 -0.24 0.30
N ALA A 81 12.71 -1.20 0.38
CA ALA A 81 12.58 -2.26 -0.62
C ALA A 81 12.22 -1.72 -2.02
N PHE A 82 11.69 -0.51 -2.09
CA PHE A 82 11.29 0.17 -3.33
C PHE A 82 12.10 1.43 -3.62
N ARG A 83 13.22 1.60 -2.96
CA ARG A 83 14.07 2.77 -3.20
C ARG A 83 14.56 2.79 -4.64
N ASN A 84 14.51 3.98 -5.24
CA ASN A 84 15.04 4.17 -6.58
C ASN A 84 16.56 4.33 -6.52
N HIS A 85 17.28 3.34 -7.02
CA HIS A 85 18.74 3.32 -7.04
C HIS A 85 19.35 3.89 -8.34
N SER A 86 18.53 4.45 -9.23
CA SER A 86 19.06 5.12 -10.43
C SER A 86 19.99 6.27 -10.03
N PRO A 87 21.16 6.39 -10.64
CA PRO A 87 22.09 7.49 -10.36
C PRO A 87 21.49 8.88 -10.57
N LEU A 88 20.53 8.99 -11.46
CA LEU A 88 19.83 10.25 -11.77
C LEU A 88 18.59 10.47 -10.90
N ALA A 89 18.17 9.48 -10.12
CA ALA A 89 16.95 9.57 -9.31
C ALA A 89 17.02 10.66 -8.25
N SER A 90 18.21 10.92 -7.72
CA SER A 90 18.43 11.99 -6.73
C SER A 90 18.21 13.39 -7.30
N LEU A 91 18.31 13.56 -8.62
CA LEU A 91 18.19 14.84 -9.31
C LEU A 91 16.83 15.03 -9.99
N PHE A 92 16.28 13.98 -10.59
CA PHE A 92 15.14 14.09 -11.51
C PHE A 92 14.08 13.01 -11.35
N GLY A 93 14.25 12.06 -10.46
CA GLY A 93 13.35 10.92 -10.32
C GLY A 93 12.66 10.81 -8.96
N PRO A 94 11.63 9.96 -8.85
CA PRO A 94 10.98 9.69 -7.57
C PRO A 94 11.94 8.94 -6.64
N LYS A 95 11.87 9.24 -5.35
CA LYS A 95 12.68 8.57 -4.32
C LYS A 95 12.33 7.08 -4.21
N TYR A 96 11.07 6.74 -4.39
CA TYR A 96 10.56 5.38 -4.30
C TYR A 96 9.82 4.98 -5.58
N LEU A 97 9.90 3.70 -5.93
CA LEU A 97 9.29 3.11 -7.14
C LEU A 97 7.91 2.52 -6.87
N PHE A 98 7.10 3.17 -6.06
CA PHE A 98 5.70 2.79 -5.84
C PHE A 98 4.81 4.02 -5.87
N LYS A 99 3.52 3.80 -6.17
CA LYS A 99 2.46 4.76 -5.87
C LYS A 99 1.88 4.44 -4.50
N PHE A 100 1.78 5.43 -3.63
CA PHE A 100 1.13 5.28 -2.33
C PHE A 100 -0.34 5.63 -2.45
N VAL A 101 -1.22 4.76 -1.96
CA VAL A 101 -2.66 4.96 -1.99
C VAL A 101 -3.24 4.73 -0.60
N ARG A 102 -3.86 5.76 -0.05
CA ARG A 102 -4.67 5.65 1.17
C ARG A 102 -6.00 5.00 0.83
N PHE A 103 -6.50 4.16 1.72
CA PHE A 103 -7.75 3.47 1.48
C PHE A 103 -8.57 3.25 2.76
N THR A 104 -9.85 3.50 2.67
CA THR A 104 -10.88 3.01 3.56
C THR A 104 -12.22 3.09 2.82
N THR A 105 -13.18 2.27 3.22
CA THR A 105 -14.55 2.39 2.72
C THR A 105 -15.41 3.28 3.64
N GLY A 106 -14.95 3.55 4.84
CA GLY A 106 -15.63 4.34 5.85
C GLY A 106 -15.35 3.84 7.26
N THR A 107 -16.06 4.40 8.22
CA THR A 107 -15.93 4.07 9.64
C THR A 107 -17.14 3.28 10.11
N TYR A 108 -16.89 2.20 10.85
CA TYR A 108 -17.92 1.39 11.48
C TYR A 108 -18.03 1.74 12.97
N GLY A 109 -19.22 2.20 13.40
CA GLY A 109 -19.51 2.43 14.81
C GLY A 109 -19.59 1.12 15.59
N VAL A 110 -19.05 1.09 16.81
CA VAL A 110 -19.15 -0.07 17.69
C VAL A 110 -20.60 -0.19 18.20
N PRO A 111 -21.25 -1.38 18.12
CA PRO A 111 -22.56 -1.59 18.71
C PRO A 111 -22.53 -1.34 20.22
N GLN A 112 -23.48 -0.53 20.70
CA GLN A 112 -23.68 -0.29 22.13
C GLN A 112 -25.12 -0.67 22.51
N PRO A 113 -25.43 -0.95 23.79
CA PRO A 113 -26.78 -1.23 24.23
C PRO A 113 -27.74 -0.10 23.79
N GLY A 114 -28.77 -0.47 23.01
CA GLY A 114 -29.75 0.46 22.44
C GLY A 114 -29.30 1.27 21.23
N ILE A 115 -28.04 1.13 20.81
CA ILE A 115 -27.50 1.80 19.60
C ILE A 115 -26.95 0.71 18.67
N PRO A 116 -27.60 0.45 17.51
CA PRO A 116 -27.09 -0.53 16.54
C PRO A 116 -25.76 -0.08 15.96
N ALA A 117 -24.97 -1.04 15.48
CA ALA A 117 -23.79 -0.75 14.67
C ALA A 117 -24.21 0.11 13.47
N HIS A 118 -23.44 1.16 13.21
CA HIS A 118 -23.69 2.05 12.07
C HIS A 118 -22.43 2.23 11.25
N TYR A 119 -22.62 2.50 9.97
CA TYR A 119 -21.57 2.78 9.02
C TYR A 119 -21.62 4.23 8.59
N THR A 120 -20.50 4.90 8.64
CA THR A 120 -20.32 6.26 8.13
C THR A 120 -19.39 6.20 6.92
N PRO A 121 -19.88 6.55 5.72
CA PRO A 121 -19.05 6.56 4.52
C PRO A 121 -17.88 7.53 4.67
N SER A 122 -16.77 7.21 4.03
CA SER A 122 -15.65 8.14 3.91
C SER A 122 -16.06 9.36 3.07
N ARG A 123 -15.49 10.53 3.38
CA ARG A 123 -15.68 11.75 2.59
C ARG A 123 -14.99 11.67 1.23
N ASP A 124 -13.83 11.04 1.19
CA ASP A 124 -13.03 10.89 -0.01
C ASP A 124 -13.39 9.60 -0.77
N ASN A 125 -13.32 9.66 -2.07
CA ASN A 125 -13.57 8.50 -2.93
C ASN A 125 -12.28 7.69 -3.08
N TYR A 126 -11.86 7.00 -2.03
CA TYR A 126 -10.67 6.15 -2.04
C TYR A 126 -10.72 4.99 -3.04
N PRO A 127 -11.88 4.32 -3.27
CA PRO A 127 -11.98 3.32 -4.33
C PRO A 127 -11.64 3.88 -5.70
N ALA A 128 -12.10 5.09 -6.03
CA ALA A 128 -11.76 5.74 -7.29
C ALA A 128 -10.26 6.09 -7.37
N ALA A 129 -9.66 6.54 -6.27
CA ALA A 129 -8.23 6.84 -6.21
C ALA A 129 -7.39 5.58 -6.47
N LEU A 130 -7.74 4.45 -5.86
CA LEU A 130 -7.09 3.17 -6.11
C LEU A 130 -7.25 2.73 -7.57
N TRP A 131 -8.47 2.81 -8.10
CA TRP A 131 -8.75 2.43 -9.48
C TRP A 131 -7.96 3.27 -10.47
N ASN A 132 -7.89 4.58 -10.26
CA ASN A 132 -7.09 5.49 -11.08
C ASN A 132 -5.59 5.15 -11.00
N ALA A 133 -5.07 4.85 -9.82
CA ALA A 133 -3.68 4.44 -9.67
C ALA A 133 -3.36 3.15 -10.45
N ILE A 134 -4.27 2.18 -10.46
CA ILE A 134 -4.14 0.94 -11.24
C ILE A 134 -4.13 1.27 -12.74
N ILE A 135 -5.11 2.04 -13.21
CA ILE A 135 -5.23 2.39 -14.64
C ILE A 135 -3.98 3.14 -15.12
N GLU A 136 -3.53 4.13 -14.38
CA GLU A 136 -2.31 4.88 -14.71
C GLU A 136 -1.07 3.97 -14.74
N SER A 137 -1.00 3.00 -13.83
CA SER A 137 0.10 2.03 -13.78
C SER A 137 0.08 1.08 -14.98
N ILE A 138 -1.10 0.73 -15.48
CA ILE A 138 -1.26 -0.08 -16.69
C ILE A 138 -0.82 0.71 -17.93
N LYS A 139 -1.21 1.98 -18.03
CA LYS A 139 -0.89 2.84 -19.18
C LYS A 139 0.57 3.26 -19.23
N GLY A 140 1.17 3.49 -18.10
CA GLY A 140 2.58 3.88 -17.96
C GLY A 140 3.47 2.68 -17.88
#